data_a2dac55ad0f0a87f30ef2eb6f465c6e9
#
_entry.id   a2dac55ad0f0a87f30ef2eb6f465c6e9
#
_cell.length_a   1.000
_cell.length_b   1.000
_cell.length_c   1.000
_cell.angle_alpha   90.00
_cell.angle_beta   90.00
_cell.angle_gamma   90.00
#
_symmetry.space_group_name_H-M   'P 1'
#
loop_
_entity.id
_entity.type
_entity.pdbx_description
1 polymer ?
#
loop_
_entity_poly.entity_id
_entity_poly.type
_entity_poly.pdbx_seq_one_letter_code
_entity_poly.pdbx_strand_id
1 'polypeptide(L)'
;MTISKVSANKIDSQIQQIAAKLNITDILNKYPYRVSGGQKQRCACARAIINHPKLILADEPTGALDSHSSQMLLSTIQEMNEQMDATILMVTHDAFSASYANRILFLRDGEIYKEIMKGSSSRKEFFEQILEVLNTLGGGVNDVH
;
A
#
# COMPACT_ATOMS: atom_id res chain seq x y z
N MET A 1 -6.60 -27.65 14.91
CA MET A 1 -6.81 -26.36 14.23
C MET A 1 -8.31 -26.25 13.96
N THR A 2 -9.04 -25.43 14.73
CA THR A 2 -10.50 -25.34 14.64
C THR A 2 -10.83 -24.29 13.57
N ILE A 3 -11.34 -24.73 12.43
CA ILE A 3 -11.88 -23.82 11.40
C ILE A 3 -13.21 -23.29 11.94
N SER A 4 -13.27 -22.03 12.33
CA SER A 4 -14.52 -21.37 12.72
C SER A 4 -15.47 -21.34 11.52
N LYS A 5 -16.60 -22.04 11.61
CA LYS A 5 -17.66 -22.03 10.60
C LYS A 5 -18.38 -20.68 10.67
N VAL A 6 -18.01 -19.75 9.81
CA VAL A 6 -18.76 -18.51 9.59
C VAL A 6 -19.95 -18.82 8.68
N SER A 7 -21.15 -18.28 8.97
CA SER A 7 -22.33 -18.50 8.13
C SER A 7 -22.14 -17.84 6.76
N ALA A 8 -22.65 -18.47 5.68
CA ALA A 8 -22.55 -17.98 4.32
C ALA A 8 -23.07 -16.53 4.18
N ASN A 9 -24.19 -16.21 4.78
CA ASN A 9 -24.76 -14.85 4.75
C ASN A 9 -23.83 -13.79 5.37
N LYS A 10 -23.07 -14.15 6.41
CA LYS A 10 -22.12 -13.26 7.05
C LYS A 10 -20.89 -13.04 6.15
N ILE A 11 -20.45 -14.11 5.47
CA ILE A 11 -19.35 -14.03 4.49
C ILE A 11 -19.73 -13.12 3.33
N ASP A 12 -20.91 -13.31 2.74
CA ASP A 12 -21.39 -12.50 1.62
C ASP A 12 -21.52 -11.01 2.00
N SER A 13 -22.07 -10.72 3.19
CA SER A 13 -22.15 -9.35 3.68
C SER A 13 -20.77 -8.70 3.84
N GLN A 14 -19.78 -9.42 4.38
CA GLN A 14 -18.41 -8.91 4.53
C GLN A 14 -17.75 -8.65 3.16
N ILE A 15 -17.92 -9.59 2.21
CA ILE A 15 -17.40 -9.44 0.84
C ILE A 15 -17.99 -8.18 0.19
N GLN A 16 -19.31 -7.97 0.26
CA GLN A 16 -19.96 -6.81 -0.32
C GLN A 16 -19.49 -5.49 0.31
N GLN A 17 -19.35 -5.44 1.63
CA GLN A 17 -18.85 -4.26 2.32
C GLN A 17 -17.42 -3.89 1.92
N ILE A 18 -16.52 -4.88 1.87
CA ILE A 18 -15.14 -4.67 1.48
C ILE A 18 -15.04 -4.31 -0.01
N ALA A 19 -15.79 -4.99 -0.86
CA ALA A 19 -15.81 -4.71 -2.29
C ALA A 19 -16.30 -3.26 -2.59
N ALA A 20 -17.28 -2.78 -1.85
CA ALA A 20 -17.76 -1.41 -1.95
C ALA A 20 -16.66 -0.41 -1.53
N LYS A 21 -16.00 -0.62 -0.39
CA LYS A 21 -14.90 0.22 0.09
C LYS A 21 -13.74 0.31 -0.89
N LEU A 22 -13.41 -0.80 -1.54
CA LEU A 22 -12.29 -0.89 -2.48
C LEU A 22 -12.68 -0.61 -3.94
N ASN A 23 -13.93 -0.24 -4.18
CA ASN A 23 -14.47 0.05 -5.50
C ASN A 23 -14.23 -1.11 -6.51
N ILE A 24 -14.59 -2.33 -6.09
CA ILE A 24 -14.47 -3.58 -6.88
C ILE A 24 -15.76 -4.40 -6.92
N THR A 25 -16.91 -3.80 -6.60
CA THR A 25 -18.21 -4.50 -6.63
C THR A 25 -18.55 -4.98 -8.04
N ASP A 26 -18.14 -4.24 -9.07
CA ASP A 26 -18.38 -4.54 -10.48
C ASP A 26 -17.62 -5.77 -10.98
N ILE A 27 -16.61 -6.25 -10.25
CA ILE A 27 -15.80 -7.39 -10.64
C ILE A 27 -16.07 -8.68 -9.85
N LEU A 28 -16.92 -8.64 -8.84
CA LEU A 28 -17.18 -9.81 -7.97
C LEU A 28 -17.63 -11.05 -8.76
N ASN A 29 -18.32 -10.85 -9.89
CA ASN A 29 -18.81 -11.92 -10.76
C ASN A 29 -17.99 -12.06 -12.05
N LYS A 30 -16.82 -11.42 -12.17
CA LYS A 30 -15.95 -11.52 -13.34
C LYS A 30 -14.87 -12.57 -13.16
N TYR A 31 -14.49 -13.20 -14.24
CA TYR A 31 -13.32 -14.08 -14.24
C TYR A 31 -12.01 -13.28 -14.14
N PRO A 32 -10.95 -13.84 -13.52
CA PRO A 32 -9.67 -13.15 -13.31
C PRO A 32 -9.02 -12.59 -14.58
N TYR A 33 -9.26 -13.19 -15.73
CA TYR A 33 -8.73 -12.72 -17.03
C TYR A 33 -9.48 -11.51 -17.61
N ARG A 34 -10.65 -11.14 -17.02
CA ARG A 34 -11.47 -10.00 -17.43
C ARG A 34 -11.29 -8.76 -16.54
N VAL A 35 -10.36 -8.80 -15.60
CA VAL A 35 -10.12 -7.68 -14.67
C VAL A 35 -8.79 -7.01 -14.98
N SER A 36 -8.73 -5.68 -14.83
CA SER A 36 -7.52 -4.90 -15.04
C SER A 36 -6.46 -5.16 -13.95
N GLY A 37 -5.20 -4.76 -14.21
CA GLY A 37 -4.12 -4.84 -13.24
C GLY A 37 -4.48 -4.16 -11.91
N GLY A 38 -4.98 -2.93 -11.96
CA GLY A 38 -5.41 -2.20 -10.77
C GLY A 38 -6.57 -2.87 -10.02
N GLN A 39 -7.54 -3.47 -10.73
CA GLN A 39 -8.61 -4.24 -10.12
C GLN A 39 -8.08 -5.50 -9.42
N LYS A 40 -7.09 -6.20 -10.01
CA LYS A 40 -6.42 -7.35 -9.38
C LYS A 40 -5.73 -6.95 -8.08
N GLN A 41 -5.03 -5.81 -8.07
CA GLN A 41 -4.36 -5.31 -6.88
C GLN A 41 -5.35 -4.93 -5.77
N ARG A 42 -6.44 -4.22 -6.10
CA ARG A 42 -7.49 -3.94 -5.11
C ARG A 42 -8.16 -5.22 -4.59
N CYS A 43 -8.30 -6.24 -5.42
CA CYS A 43 -8.78 -7.55 -4.98
C CYS A 43 -7.78 -8.23 -4.02
N ALA A 44 -6.48 -8.07 -4.23
CA ALA A 44 -5.45 -8.53 -3.29
C ALA A 44 -5.53 -7.77 -1.95
N CYS A 45 -5.76 -6.45 -1.97
CA CYS A 45 -6.04 -5.66 -0.77
C CYS A 45 -7.29 -6.18 -0.03
N ALA A 46 -8.40 -6.46 -0.75
CA ALA A 46 -9.61 -7.02 -0.16
C ALA A 46 -9.33 -8.33 0.60
N ARG A 47 -8.53 -9.21 0.00
CA ARG A 47 -8.11 -10.47 0.64
C ARG A 47 -7.23 -10.25 1.86
N ALA A 48 -6.38 -9.23 1.84
CA ALA A 48 -5.52 -8.92 2.96
C ALA A 48 -6.31 -8.42 4.19
N ILE A 49 -7.39 -7.64 3.97
CA ILE A 49 -8.13 -6.98 5.07
C ILE A 49 -9.34 -7.74 5.59
N ILE A 50 -9.84 -8.76 4.87
CA ILE A 50 -11.10 -9.44 5.21
C ILE A 50 -11.09 -10.08 6.61
N ASN A 51 -9.92 -10.43 7.11
CA ASN A 51 -9.71 -11.01 8.44
C ASN A 51 -9.35 -9.98 9.52
N HIS A 52 -9.47 -8.68 9.22
CA HIS A 52 -9.12 -7.57 10.13
C HIS A 52 -7.71 -7.74 10.73
N PRO A 53 -6.64 -7.87 9.93
CA PRO A 53 -5.30 -8.05 10.43
C PRO A 53 -4.80 -6.75 11.11
N LYS A 54 -3.93 -6.90 12.11
CA LYS A 54 -3.24 -5.77 12.74
C LYS A 54 -2.08 -5.23 11.91
N LEU A 55 -1.49 -6.08 11.06
CA LEU A 55 -0.37 -5.74 10.19
C LEU A 55 -0.61 -6.28 8.78
N ILE A 56 -0.44 -5.41 7.80
CA ILE A 56 -0.46 -5.72 6.37
C ILE A 56 0.92 -5.44 5.79
N LEU A 57 1.44 -6.39 5.03
CA LEU A 57 2.71 -6.25 4.31
C LEU A 57 2.42 -6.01 2.83
N ALA A 58 3.00 -4.95 2.27
CA ALA A 58 2.89 -4.59 0.86
C ALA A 58 4.30 -4.45 0.27
N ASP A 59 4.68 -5.36 -0.61
CA ASP A 59 5.96 -5.38 -1.29
C ASP A 59 5.77 -4.90 -2.72
N GLU A 60 6.37 -3.76 -3.06
CA GLU A 60 6.26 -3.07 -4.37
C GLU A 60 4.83 -3.06 -4.95
N PRO A 61 3.82 -2.59 -4.20
CA PRO A 61 2.42 -2.79 -4.59
C PRO A 61 2.04 -2.12 -5.90
N THR A 62 2.82 -1.13 -6.36
CA THR A 62 2.58 -0.35 -7.59
C THR A 62 3.47 -0.77 -8.76
N GLY A 63 4.42 -1.66 -8.58
CA GLY A 63 5.49 -1.96 -9.54
C GLY A 63 5.04 -2.43 -10.94
N ALA A 64 3.82 -2.96 -11.07
CA ALA A 64 3.26 -3.42 -12.34
C ALA A 64 2.05 -2.58 -12.83
N LEU A 65 1.85 -1.37 -12.26
CA LEU A 65 0.69 -0.53 -12.54
C LEU A 65 1.07 0.74 -13.29
N ASP A 66 0.16 1.24 -14.12
CA ASP A 66 0.21 2.60 -14.64
C ASP A 66 0.01 3.65 -13.53
N SER A 67 0.37 4.90 -13.80
CA SER A 67 0.33 5.99 -12.81
C SER A 67 -1.05 6.20 -12.19
N HIS A 68 -2.12 6.09 -12.98
CA HIS A 68 -3.47 6.27 -12.49
C HIS A 68 -3.89 5.13 -11.55
N SER A 69 -3.63 3.89 -11.96
CA SER A 69 -3.90 2.69 -11.14
C SER A 69 -3.08 2.67 -9.86
N SER A 70 -1.81 3.12 -9.92
CA SER A 70 -0.93 3.28 -8.77
C SER A 70 -1.50 4.27 -7.76
N GLN A 71 -1.93 5.45 -8.22
CA GLN A 71 -2.53 6.47 -7.37
C GLN A 71 -3.81 5.95 -6.69
N MET A 72 -4.69 5.28 -7.42
CA MET A 72 -5.90 4.70 -6.86
C MET A 72 -5.61 3.63 -5.80
N LEU A 73 -4.61 2.77 -6.05
CA LEU A 73 -4.21 1.73 -5.09
C LEU A 73 -3.64 2.36 -3.81
N LEU A 74 -2.72 3.34 -3.94
CA LEU A 74 -2.09 4.00 -2.81
C LEU A 74 -3.10 4.78 -1.95
N SER A 75 -4.06 5.47 -2.58
CA SER A 75 -5.17 6.11 -1.87
C SER A 75 -6.00 5.07 -1.10
N THR A 76 -6.28 3.92 -1.72
CA THR A 76 -6.98 2.82 -1.07
C THR A 76 -6.20 2.28 0.15
N ILE A 77 -4.89 2.10 0.03
CA ILE A 77 -4.01 1.66 1.12
C ILE A 77 -4.03 2.68 2.27
N GLN A 78 -3.97 3.96 1.96
CA GLN A 78 -4.06 5.02 2.95
C GLN A 78 -5.41 5.01 3.68
N GLU A 79 -6.52 4.92 2.96
CA GLU A 79 -7.87 4.82 3.54
C GLU A 79 -8.01 3.58 4.45
N MET A 80 -7.43 2.47 4.08
CA MET A 80 -7.41 1.25 4.92
C MET A 80 -6.69 1.50 6.25
N ASN A 81 -5.54 2.18 6.23
CA ASN A 81 -4.81 2.53 7.45
C ASN A 81 -5.64 3.47 8.35
N GLU A 82 -6.24 4.51 7.76
CA GLU A 82 -7.01 5.54 8.50
C GLU A 82 -8.33 5.00 9.08
N GLN A 83 -9.04 4.12 8.36
CA GLN A 83 -10.39 3.68 8.72
C GLN A 83 -10.45 2.33 9.42
N MET A 84 -9.40 1.52 9.34
CA MET A 84 -9.43 0.13 9.81
C MET A 84 -8.43 -0.16 10.94
N ASP A 85 -7.72 0.85 11.43
CA ASP A 85 -6.69 0.72 12.49
C ASP A 85 -5.64 -0.38 12.19
N ALA A 86 -5.40 -0.64 10.89
CA ALA A 86 -4.42 -1.61 10.44
C ALA A 86 -3.06 -0.92 10.21
N THR A 87 -2.01 -1.44 10.81
CA THR A 87 -0.65 -1.02 10.46
C THR A 87 -0.28 -1.57 9.09
N ILE A 88 0.20 -0.72 8.19
CA ILE A 88 0.64 -1.13 6.86
C ILE A 88 2.13 -0.89 6.75
N LEU A 89 2.90 -1.94 6.52
CA LEU A 89 4.31 -1.88 6.19
C LEU A 89 4.48 -2.06 4.68
N MET A 90 4.88 -1.00 4.01
CA MET A 90 5.13 -1.00 2.57
C MET A 90 6.63 -0.96 2.30
N VAL A 91 7.10 -1.84 1.43
CA VAL A 91 8.45 -1.80 0.87
C VAL A 91 8.34 -1.28 -0.55
N THR A 92 9.11 -0.25 -0.87
CA THR A 92 9.16 0.33 -2.22
C THR A 92 10.44 1.11 -2.44
N HIS A 93 10.89 1.19 -3.68
CA HIS A 93 11.96 2.08 -4.12
C HIS A 93 11.42 3.36 -4.82
N ASP A 94 10.10 3.46 -4.95
CA ASP A 94 9.45 4.60 -5.61
C ASP A 94 9.08 5.68 -4.59
N ALA A 95 9.64 6.88 -4.76
CA ALA A 95 9.40 8.04 -3.89
C ALA A 95 7.93 8.48 -3.89
N PHE A 96 7.23 8.34 -5.01
CA PHE A 96 5.82 8.70 -5.11
C PHE A 96 4.97 7.78 -4.22
N SER A 97 5.18 6.46 -4.30
CA SER A 97 4.51 5.48 -3.45
C SER A 97 4.84 5.73 -1.97
N ALA A 98 6.11 5.98 -1.64
CA ALA A 98 6.54 6.29 -0.28
C ALA A 98 5.86 7.54 0.30
N SER A 99 5.51 8.54 -0.53
CA SER A 99 4.88 9.79 -0.07
C SER A 99 3.46 9.61 0.53
N TYR A 100 2.84 8.45 0.34
CA TYR A 100 1.55 8.10 0.96
C TYR A 100 1.69 7.57 2.39
N ALA A 101 2.91 7.24 2.83
CA ALA A 101 3.16 6.77 4.19
C ALA A 101 3.19 7.94 5.20
N ASN A 102 2.98 7.62 6.48
CA ASN A 102 3.13 8.57 7.59
C ASN A 102 4.55 8.59 8.14
N ARG A 103 5.31 7.49 7.94
CA ARG A 103 6.67 7.28 8.44
C ARG A 103 7.47 6.51 7.40
N ILE A 104 8.70 6.92 7.15
CA ILE A 104 9.60 6.27 6.20
C ILE A 104 10.92 5.96 6.88
N LEU A 105 11.38 4.72 6.68
CA LEU A 105 12.70 4.27 7.05
C LEU A 105 13.51 4.05 5.76
N PHE A 106 14.59 4.78 5.59
CA PHE A 106 15.52 4.58 4.50
C PHE A 106 16.54 3.52 4.91
N LEU A 107 16.66 2.48 4.10
CA LEU A 107 17.61 1.40 4.31
C LEU A 107 18.79 1.55 3.35
N ARG A 108 20.00 1.38 3.86
CA ARG A 108 21.23 1.30 3.08
C ARG A 108 22.15 0.24 3.67
N ASP A 109 22.66 -0.64 2.84
CA ASP A 109 23.59 -1.71 3.25
C ASP A 109 23.10 -2.58 4.42
N GLY A 110 21.76 -2.78 4.52
CA GLY A 110 21.11 -3.58 5.57
C GLY A 110 20.85 -2.84 6.88
N GLU A 111 21.19 -1.54 6.96
CA GLU A 111 20.99 -0.71 8.15
C GLU A 111 19.98 0.43 7.88
N ILE A 112 19.39 0.95 8.95
CA ILE A 112 18.55 2.15 8.87
C ILE A 112 19.46 3.36 8.72
N TYR A 113 19.46 3.95 7.52
CA TYR A 113 20.21 5.16 7.22
C TYR A 113 19.56 6.41 7.80
N LYS A 114 18.26 6.55 7.61
CA LYS A 114 17.48 7.71 8.03
C LYS A 114 16.02 7.36 8.25
N GLU A 115 15.39 8.09 9.13
CA GLU A 115 13.95 8.06 9.37
C GLU A 115 13.38 9.47 9.17
N ILE A 116 12.22 9.54 8.50
CA ILE A 116 11.43 10.78 8.39
C ILE A 116 9.96 10.51 8.68
N MET A 117 9.30 11.52 9.24
CA MET A 117 7.88 11.49 9.59
C MET A 117 7.15 12.57 8.80
N LYS A 118 6.00 12.26 8.24
CA LYS A 118 5.17 13.23 7.52
C LYS A 118 4.64 14.33 8.44
N GLY A 119 4.20 13.97 9.63
CA GLY A 119 3.62 14.93 10.59
C GLY A 119 2.47 15.73 9.97
N SER A 120 2.52 17.06 10.09
CA SER A 120 1.54 18.00 9.52
C SER A 120 1.84 18.45 8.10
N SER A 121 2.91 17.94 7.47
CA SER A 121 3.28 18.29 6.10
C SER A 121 2.26 17.77 5.10
N SER A 122 2.04 18.55 4.04
CA SER A 122 1.30 18.06 2.88
C SER A 122 2.05 16.89 2.21
N ARG A 123 1.34 16.08 1.43
CA ARG A 123 1.99 14.99 0.66
C ARG A 123 3.07 15.52 -0.30
N LYS A 124 2.87 16.71 -0.88
CA LYS A 124 3.85 17.32 -1.79
C LYS A 124 5.14 17.67 -1.04
N GLU A 125 5.04 18.36 0.07
CA GLU A 125 6.19 18.72 0.91
C GLU A 125 6.92 17.48 1.42
N PHE A 126 6.18 16.45 1.81
CA PHE A 126 6.77 15.19 2.24
C PHE A 126 7.48 14.46 1.11
N PHE A 127 6.92 14.48 -0.10
CA PHE A 127 7.58 13.95 -1.30
C PHE A 127 8.90 14.66 -1.61
N GLU A 128 8.94 15.99 -1.50
CA GLU A 128 10.15 16.79 -1.67
C GLU A 128 11.22 16.40 -0.63
N GLN A 129 10.85 16.21 0.65
CA GLN A 129 11.75 15.71 1.68
C GLN A 129 12.32 14.31 1.37
N ILE A 130 11.49 13.42 0.81
CA ILE A 130 11.92 12.09 0.38
C ILE A 130 13.01 12.21 -0.70
N LEU A 131 12.79 13.06 -1.71
CA LEU A 131 13.76 13.27 -2.79
C LEU A 131 15.08 13.84 -2.28
N GLU A 132 15.07 14.75 -1.30
CA GLU A 132 16.28 15.27 -0.68
C GLU A 132 17.10 14.15 -0.02
N VAL A 133 16.43 13.24 0.70
CA VAL A 133 17.12 12.10 1.34
C VAL A 133 17.69 11.16 0.27
N LEU A 134 16.93 10.84 -0.77
CA LEU A 134 17.38 9.96 -1.86
C LEU A 134 18.59 10.57 -2.61
N ASN A 135 18.61 11.88 -2.83
CA ASN A 135 19.74 12.57 -3.43
C ASN A 135 21.01 12.44 -2.58
N THR A 136 20.87 12.52 -1.26
CA THR A 136 22.00 12.31 -0.32
C THR A 136 22.47 10.86 -0.31
N LEU A 137 21.54 9.91 -0.42
CA LEU A 137 21.85 8.48 -0.52
C LEU A 137 22.58 8.12 -1.82
N GLY A 138 22.17 8.71 -2.95
CA GLY A 138 22.76 8.49 -4.27
C GLY A 138 24.07 9.26 -4.51
N GLY A 139 24.25 10.41 -3.87
CA GLY A 139 25.46 11.27 -4.02
C GLY A 139 26.72 10.78 -3.35
N GLY A 140 26.61 9.73 -2.52
CA GLY A 140 27.78 9.12 -1.85
C GLY A 140 28.62 8.16 -2.71
N VAL A 141 28.32 8.02 -4.01
CA VAL A 141 29.04 7.11 -4.91
C VAL A 141 30.11 7.82 -5.73
N ASN A 142 30.24 9.15 -5.64
CA ASN A 142 31.19 9.93 -6.44
C ASN A 142 32.52 10.30 -5.74
N ASP A 143 32.79 9.75 -4.56
CA ASP A 143 34.11 9.92 -3.91
C ASP A 143 34.87 8.59 -3.83
N VAL A 144 35.23 8.01 -4.97
CA VAL A 144 36.32 7.05 -5.06
C VAL A 144 37.18 7.43 -6.28
N HIS A 145 38.16 8.23 -6.04
CA HIS A 145 39.38 8.27 -6.85
C HIS A 145 40.52 7.66 -6.08
#